data_e7fda1a3f02bf5442fd71a488d08d45d
#
_entry.id   e7fda1a3f02bf5442fd71a488d08d45d
#
_cell.length_a   1.000
_cell.length_b   1.000
_cell.length_c   1.000
_cell.angle_alpha   90.00
_cell.angle_beta   90.00
_cell.angle_gamma   90.00
#
_symmetry.space_group_name_H-M   'P 1'
#
loop_
_entity.id
_entity.type
_entity.pdbx_description
1 polymer ?
#
loop_
_entity_poly.entity_id
_entity_poly.type
_entity_poly.pdbx_seq_one_letter_code
_entity_poly.pdbx_strand_id
1 'polypeptide(L)'
;MVIMDIADIRPLLSAVHDLLADHGIFVFATQHPCFVTRDDKYITAHSYEGEAITGQPSKQLYFHRSLQDFFNVCFDTGFVIDGIAETAWKNSEIPEAIIVRARKK
;
A
#
# COMPACT_ATOMS: atom_id res chain seq x y z
N MET A 1 9.21 -0.10 -0.65
CA MET A 1 7.79 -0.46 -0.81
C MET A 1 7.50 -1.78 -0.11
N VAL A 2 7.48 -1.73 1.21
CA VAL A 2 7.43 -2.93 2.05
C VAL A 2 6.03 -3.54 2.09
N ILE A 3 4.99 -2.71 2.01
CA ILE A 3 3.61 -3.15 2.26
C ILE A 3 3.16 -4.23 1.30
N MET A 4 3.57 -4.16 0.04
CA MET A 4 3.20 -5.16 -0.96
C MET A 4 3.91 -6.51 -0.76
N ASP A 5 4.93 -6.56 0.09
CA ASP A 5 5.66 -7.79 0.41
C ASP A 5 5.04 -8.55 1.59
N ILE A 6 4.01 -8.02 2.22
CA ILE A 6 3.44 -8.53 3.46
C ILE A 6 2.02 -9.02 3.21
N ALA A 7 1.74 -10.28 3.57
CA ALA A 7 0.42 -10.88 3.40
C ALA A 7 -0.61 -10.23 4.33
N ASP A 8 -0.27 -10.02 5.59
CA ASP A 8 -1.14 -9.39 6.59
C ASP A 8 -0.42 -8.16 7.16
N ILE A 9 -0.95 -6.98 6.85
CA ILE A 9 -0.33 -5.73 7.27
C ILE A 9 -0.82 -5.23 8.63
N ARG A 10 -1.77 -5.91 9.26
CA ARG A 10 -2.29 -5.48 10.57
C ARG A 10 -1.21 -5.41 11.65
N PRO A 11 -0.34 -6.42 11.80
CA PRO A 11 0.73 -6.32 12.80
C PRO A 11 1.68 -5.15 12.56
N LEU A 12 2.00 -4.87 11.30
CA LEU A 12 2.85 -3.73 10.95
C LEU A 12 2.20 -2.41 11.36
N LEU A 13 0.94 -2.21 10.96
CA LEU A 13 0.22 -0.96 11.26
C LEU A 13 -0.01 -0.80 12.76
N SER A 14 -0.29 -1.89 13.47
CA SER A 14 -0.42 -1.83 14.92
C SER A 14 0.89 -1.42 15.60
N ALA A 15 2.01 -1.96 15.13
CA ALA A 15 3.33 -1.59 15.67
C ALA A 15 3.65 -0.13 15.42
N VAL A 16 3.36 0.38 14.22
CA VAL A 16 3.56 1.80 13.90
C VAL A 16 2.67 2.66 14.80
N HIS A 17 1.41 2.27 14.97
CA HIS A 17 0.48 3.00 15.84
C HIS A 17 1.03 3.11 17.26
N ASP A 18 1.56 2.02 17.81
CA ASP A 18 2.08 2.00 19.18
C ASP A 18 3.34 2.86 19.33
N LEU A 19 4.13 2.98 18.26
CA LEU A 19 5.36 3.78 18.29
C LEU A 19 5.12 5.27 18.12
N LEU A 20 3.97 5.68 17.59
CA LEU A 20 3.66 7.09 17.38
C LEU A 20 3.19 7.75 18.66
N ALA A 21 3.57 9.02 18.84
CA ALA A 21 2.99 9.88 19.87
C ALA A 21 1.52 10.14 19.54
N ASP A 22 0.78 10.64 20.52
CA ASP A 22 -0.62 11.04 20.31
C ASP A 22 -0.69 12.03 19.16
N HIS A 23 -1.63 11.80 18.23
CA HIS A 23 -1.80 12.61 17.02
C HIS A 23 -0.57 12.57 16.08
N GLY A 24 0.31 11.59 16.26
CA GLY A 24 1.46 11.41 15.40
C GLY A 24 1.07 11.08 13.96
N ILE A 25 1.95 11.43 13.03
CA ILE A 25 1.71 11.28 11.59
C ILE A 25 2.64 10.21 11.03
N PHE A 26 2.08 9.32 10.21
CA PHE A 26 2.81 8.30 9.49
C PHE A 26 2.57 8.52 7.99
N VAL A 27 3.65 8.79 7.26
CA VAL A 27 3.59 8.95 5.80
C VAL A 27 4.29 7.78 5.16
N PHE A 28 3.64 7.17 4.20
CA PHE A 28 4.23 6.05 3.48
C PHE A 28 3.83 6.09 2.01
N ALA A 29 4.66 5.44 1.20
CA ALA A 29 4.41 5.28 -0.22
C ALA A 29 4.46 3.79 -0.55
N THR A 30 3.61 3.36 -1.45
CA THR A 30 3.61 1.98 -1.94
C THR A 30 3.18 1.97 -3.40
N GLN A 31 3.43 0.86 -4.07
CA GLN A 31 2.96 0.68 -5.43
C GLN A 31 1.43 0.69 -5.44
N HIS A 32 0.87 1.46 -6.36
CA HIS A 32 -0.59 1.59 -6.43
C HIS A 32 -1.20 0.26 -6.87
N PRO A 33 -2.23 -0.23 -6.19
CA PRO A 33 -2.81 -1.54 -6.54
C PRO A 33 -3.30 -1.63 -7.98
N CYS A 34 -3.85 -0.56 -8.55
CA CYS A 34 -4.35 -0.62 -9.91
C CYS A 34 -3.24 -0.70 -10.95
N PHE A 35 -2.01 -0.32 -10.61
CA PHE A 35 -0.87 -0.44 -11.52
C PHE A 35 -0.47 -1.91 -11.71
N VAL A 36 -0.44 -2.67 -10.62
CA VAL A 36 0.03 -4.06 -10.67
C VAL A 36 -1.05 -5.02 -11.13
N THR A 37 -2.33 -4.63 -11.03
CA THR A 37 -3.45 -5.49 -11.42
C THR A 37 -4.20 -4.86 -12.60
N ARG A 38 -3.49 -4.63 -13.69
CA ARG A 38 -4.11 -4.11 -14.91
C ARG A 38 -5.05 -5.10 -15.58
N ASP A 39 -5.08 -6.32 -15.06
CA ASP A 39 -6.06 -7.32 -15.45
C ASP A 39 -7.40 -7.02 -14.74
N ASP A 40 -8.21 -8.04 -14.54
CA ASP A 40 -9.56 -7.90 -14.02
C ASP A 40 -9.69 -8.22 -12.53
N LYS A 41 -8.58 -8.37 -11.79
CA LYS A 41 -8.62 -8.84 -10.40
C LYS A 41 -8.24 -7.76 -9.38
N TYR A 42 -8.83 -6.59 -9.50
CA TYR A 42 -8.52 -5.50 -8.58
C TYR A 42 -9.16 -5.68 -7.19
N ILE A 43 -10.41 -6.08 -7.14
CA ILE A 43 -11.17 -6.11 -5.87
C ILE A 43 -10.70 -7.26 -4.98
N THR A 44 -10.39 -8.41 -5.56
CA THR A 44 -10.03 -9.61 -4.80
C THR A 44 -8.58 -9.58 -4.35
N ALA A 45 -8.36 -9.68 -3.04
CA ALA A 45 -7.01 -9.82 -2.51
C ALA A 45 -6.41 -11.15 -2.98
N HIS A 46 -5.17 -11.10 -3.45
CA HIS A 46 -4.47 -12.28 -3.94
C HIS A 46 -2.96 -12.05 -3.93
N SER A 47 -2.20 -13.13 -4.06
CA SER A 47 -0.76 -13.05 -4.24
C SER A 47 -0.39 -13.23 -5.71
N TYR A 48 0.75 -12.68 -6.10
CA TYR A 48 1.28 -12.83 -7.46
C TYR A 48 2.80 -12.73 -7.42
N GLU A 49 3.46 -13.30 -8.44
CA GLU A 49 4.90 -13.15 -8.60
C GLU A 49 5.20 -12.01 -9.57
N GLY A 50 6.24 -11.24 -9.28
CA GLY A 50 6.60 -10.14 -10.14
C GLY A 50 7.96 -9.55 -9.82
N GLU A 51 8.29 -8.50 -10.56
CA GLU A 51 9.51 -7.72 -10.38
C GLU A 51 9.13 -6.32 -9.94
N ALA A 52 9.61 -5.90 -8.75
CA ALA A 52 9.41 -4.53 -8.30
C ALA A 52 10.33 -3.57 -9.07
N ILE A 53 11.51 -4.05 -9.44
CA ILE A 53 12.53 -3.30 -10.20
C ILE A 53 12.85 -4.12 -11.44
N THR A 54 12.75 -3.49 -12.60
CA THR A 54 13.07 -4.16 -13.86
C THR A 54 14.50 -4.71 -13.84
N GLY A 55 14.65 -5.99 -14.18
CA GLY A 55 15.95 -6.64 -14.24
C GLY A 55 16.45 -7.21 -12.92
N GLN A 56 15.62 -7.24 -11.88
CA GLN A 56 16.03 -7.90 -10.63
C GLN A 56 16.31 -9.39 -10.88
N PRO A 57 17.25 -10.00 -10.10
CA PRO A 57 17.70 -11.37 -10.38
C PRO A 57 16.64 -12.44 -10.30
N SER A 58 15.62 -12.26 -9.46
CA SER A 58 14.54 -13.23 -9.30
C SER A 58 13.23 -12.50 -9.05
N LYS A 59 12.14 -13.15 -9.42
CA LYS A 59 10.80 -12.65 -9.10
C LYS A 59 10.52 -12.85 -7.63
N GLN A 60 9.75 -11.94 -7.06
CA GLN A 60 9.32 -12.00 -5.67
C GLN A 60 7.82 -12.22 -5.59
N LEU A 61 7.37 -12.76 -4.47
CA LEU A 61 5.95 -12.91 -4.18
C LEU A 61 5.43 -11.61 -3.57
N TYR A 62 4.41 -11.06 -4.19
CA TYR A 62 3.75 -9.84 -3.72
C TYR A 62 2.30 -10.15 -3.37
N PHE A 63 1.73 -9.30 -2.53
CA PHE A 63 0.35 -9.46 -2.06
C PHE A 63 -0.45 -8.24 -2.47
N HIS A 64 -1.43 -8.47 -3.33
CA HIS A 64 -2.33 -7.42 -3.81
C HIS A 64 -3.52 -7.27 -2.87
N ARG A 65 -3.91 -6.04 -2.64
CA ARG A 65 -5.17 -5.68 -1.99
C ARG A 65 -5.70 -4.39 -2.60
N SER A 66 -7.04 -4.25 -2.62
CA SER A 66 -7.64 -3.02 -3.11
C SER A 66 -7.37 -1.87 -2.13
N LEU A 67 -7.56 -0.63 -2.59
CA LEU A 67 -7.45 0.52 -1.70
C LEU A 67 -8.46 0.46 -0.56
N GLN A 68 -9.66 -0.03 -0.84
CA GLN A 68 -10.68 -0.20 0.18
C GLN A 68 -10.20 -1.13 1.30
N ASP A 69 -9.65 -2.29 0.93
CA ASP A 69 -9.13 -3.24 1.91
C ASP A 69 -7.97 -2.63 2.70
N PHE A 70 -7.07 -1.95 2.02
CA PHE A 70 -5.93 -1.31 2.65
C PHE A 70 -6.36 -0.26 3.66
N PHE A 71 -7.23 0.65 3.25
CA PHE A 71 -7.64 1.75 4.12
C PHE A 71 -8.50 1.26 5.28
N ASN A 72 -9.30 0.22 5.07
CA ASN A 72 -10.06 -0.38 6.16
C ASN A 72 -9.14 -0.94 7.25
N VAL A 73 -8.02 -1.55 6.88
CA VAL A 73 -7.03 -1.99 7.86
C VAL A 73 -6.45 -0.80 8.61
N CYS A 74 -6.17 0.30 7.92
CA CYS A 74 -5.69 1.53 8.59
C CYS A 74 -6.71 2.03 9.61
N PHE A 75 -7.98 2.09 9.24
CA PHE A 75 -9.04 2.54 10.16
C PHE A 75 -9.19 1.60 11.35
N ASP A 76 -9.14 0.29 11.10
CA ASP A 76 -9.29 -0.71 12.16
C ASP A 76 -8.12 -0.69 13.16
N THR A 77 -6.94 -0.25 12.73
CA THR A 77 -5.76 -0.18 13.58
C THR A 77 -5.57 1.19 14.25
N GLY A 78 -6.54 2.07 14.15
CA GLY A 78 -6.54 3.32 14.89
C GLY A 78 -5.98 4.53 14.15
N PHE A 79 -5.97 4.50 12.81
CA PHE A 79 -5.55 5.63 11.99
C PHE A 79 -6.72 6.31 11.32
N VAL A 80 -6.56 7.59 11.02
CA VAL A 80 -7.37 8.30 10.04
C VAL A 80 -6.46 8.67 8.87
N ILE A 81 -7.01 8.66 7.68
CA ILE A 81 -6.29 9.06 6.46
C ILE A 81 -6.65 10.50 6.20
N ASP A 82 -5.66 11.39 6.21
CA ASP A 82 -5.91 12.82 5.98
C ASP A 82 -5.14 13.40 4.81
N GLY A 83 -4.49 12.55 4.02
CA GLY A 83 -3.83 13.00 2.80
C GLY A 83 -3.52 11.83 1.89
N ILE A 84 -3.74 12.02 0.59
CA ILE A 84 -3.46 11.02 -0.44
C ILE A 84 -2.89 11.76 -1.65
N ALA A 85 -1.83 11.20 -2.23
CA ALA A 85 -1.31 11.63 -3.53
C ALA A 85 -1.09 10.39 -4.39
N GLU A 86 -1.41 10.51 -5.65
CA GLU A 86 -1.19 9.45 -6.63
C GLU A 86 -0.26 9.97 -7.69
N THR A 87 0.69 9.16 -8.12
CA THR A 87 1.66 9.56 -9.15
C THR A 87 1.61 8.57 -10.30
N ALA A 88 1.69 9.09 -11.52
CA ALA A 88 1.75 8.29 -12.73
C ALA A 88 3.07 8.55 -13.45
N TRP A 89 3.57 7.52 -14.12
CA TRP A 89 4.84 7.62 -14.84
C TRP A 89 4.62 8.34 -16.17
N LYS A 90 5.40 9.41 -16.39
CA LYS A 90 5.36 10.20 -17.63
C LYS A 90 3.93 10.59 -17.99
N ASN A 91 3.46 10.17 -19.16
CA ASN A 91 2.13 10.54 -19.68
C ASN A 91 1.08 9.46 -19.41
N SER A 92 1.34 8.54 -18.49
CA SER A 92 0.37 7.50 -18.14
C SER A 92 -0.79 8.09 -17.34
N GLU A 93 -1.98 7.58 -17.58
CA GLU A 93 -3.16 7.88 -16.79
C GLU A 93 -3.39 6.84 -15.70
N ILE A 94 -2.56 5.80 -15.63
CA ILE A 94 -2.64 4.77 -14.60
C ILE A 94 -1.64 5.09 -13.51
N PRO A 95 -2.08 5.36 -12.27
CA PRO A 95 -1.15 5.68 -11.20
C PRO A 95 -0.31 4.45 -10.83
N GLU A 96 0.99 4.64 -10.68
CA GLU A 96 1.93 3.58 -10.32
C GLU A 96 2.27 3.58 -8.84
N ALA A 97 2.12 4.72 -8.16
CA ALA A 97 2.42 4.83 -6.74
C ALA A 97 1.36 5.65 -6.05
N ILE A 98 1.13 5.34 -4.79
CA ILE A 98 0.27 6.11 -3.91
C ILE A 98 1.06 6.49 -2.66
N ILE A 99 0.92 7.75 -2.26
CA ILE A 99 1.51 8.28 -1.04
C ILE A 99 0.35 8.59 -0.09
N VAL A 100 0.43 8.07 1.11
CA VAL A 100 -0.66 8.19 2.09
C VAL A 100 -0.13 8.83 3.35
N ARG A 101 -0.86 9.83 3.86
CA ARG A 101 -0.61 10.39 5.17
C ARG A 101 -1.70 9.92 6.12
N ALA A 102 -1.27 9.18 7.14
CA ALA A 102 -2.14 8.64 8.17
C ALA A 102 -1.81 9.32 9.50
N ARG A 103 -2.82 9.60 10.28
CA ARG A 103 -2.65 10.21 11.59
C ARG A 103 -3.19 9.27 12.65
N LYS A 104 -2.45 9.13 13.75
CA LYS A 104 -2.89 8.34 14.90
C LYS A 104 -4.12 9.02 15.52
N LYS A 105 -5.13 8.22 15.68
CA LYS A 105 -6.42 8.64 16.19
C LYS A 105 -6.37 8.85 17.69
#